data_9ff4bd67c3baa086c37963ff12cc63f1
#
_entry.id   9ff4bd67c3baa086c37963ff12cc63f1
#
_cell.length_a   1.000
_cell.length_b   1.000
_cell.length_c   1.000
_cell.angle_alpha   90.00
_cell.angle_beta   90.00
_cell.angle_gamma   90.00
#
_symmetry.space_group_name_H-M   'P 1'
#
loop_
_entity.id
_entity.type
_entity.pdbx_description
1 polymer ?
#
loop_
_entity_poly.entity_id
_entity_poly.type
_entity_poly.pdbx_seq_one_letter_code
_entity_poly.pdbx_strand_id
1 'polypeptide(L)'
;MLAAQASDLGGKWTGLIVIDDTASGTKIETAVELHLEQKGGIVSGKIGQENHPDRVEIRNAKVEGDRLTFEAASVETSSSMRFSLKVKGEHMQGEMKGAADGNDLVAKVSFSRVK
;
A
#
# COMPACT_ATOMS: atom_id res chain seq x y z
N MET A 1 23.06 1.16 -16.65
CA MET A 1 22.61 0.86 -16.37
C MET A 1 21.92 0.73 -16.06
N LEU A 2 21.59 0.59 -15.89
CA LEU A 2 20.85 0.31 -15.60
C LEU A 2 20.33 0.28 -14.92
N ALA A 3 20.13 0.39 -14.99
CA ALA A 3 19.48 0.46 -14.24
C ALA A 3 18.68 -0.10 -13.70
N ALA A 4 18.84 -0.18 -13.17
CA ALA A 4 18.06 -0.81 -12.47
C ALA A 4 16.82 -0.46 -12.34
N GLN A 5 16.46 -0.62 -12.82
CA GLN A 5 15.49 -0.40 -12.74
C GLN A 5 14.65 -0.74 -12.10
N ALA A 6 14.27 0.03 -12.08
CA ALA A 6 13.15 -0.18 -11.33
C ALA A 6 12.59 -1.48 -11.65
N SER A 7 12.63 -2.28 -10.72
CA SER A 7 12.02 -3.53 -10.84
C SER A 7 10.60 -3.34 -11.28
N ASP A 8 10.13 -4.17 -12.11
CA ASP A 8 8.76 -4.19 -12.50
C ASP A 8 7.93 -4.52 -11.26
N LEU A 9 7.08 -3.60 -10.87
CA LEU A 9 6.23 -3.79 -9.70
C LEU A 9 4.91 -4.48 -10.03
N GLY A 10 4.69 -4.82 -11.29
CA GLY A 10 3.45 -5.49 -11.69
C GLY A 10 3.28 -6.83 -11.02
N GLY A 11 2.04 -7.17 -10.74
CA GLY A 11 1.68 -8.44 -10.15
C GLY A 11 0.86 -8.31 -8.90
N LYS A 12 0.72 -9.43 -8.21
CA LYS A 12 -0.07 -9.49 -6.98
C LYS A 12 0.86 -9.47 -5.78
N TRP A 13 0.53 -8.62 -4.83
CA TRP A 13 1.26 -8.49 -3.58
C TRP A 13 0.30 -8.74 -2.43
N THR A 14 0.74 -9.46 -1.42
CA THR A 14 -0.05 -9.63 -0.20
C THR A 14 0.73 -9.10 0.98
N GLY A 15 0.02 -8.60 1.96
CA GLY A 15 0.70 -8.02 3.10
C GLY A 15 -0.22 -7.72 4.26
N LEU A 16 0.32 -6.95 5.19
CA LEU A 16 -0.38 -6.59 6.41
C LEU A 16 -0.31 -5.08 6.62
N ILE A 17 -1.43 -4.54 7.07
CA ILE A 17 -1.48 -3.19 7.61
C ILE A 17 -1.66 -3.36 9.11
N VAL A 18 -0.71 -2.82 9.87
CA VAL A 18 -0.72 -2.93 11.33
C VAL A 18 -0.97 -1.57 11.94
N ILE A 19 -2.09 -1.44 12.61
CA ILE A 19 -2.46 -0.22 13.32
C ILE A 19 -2.22 -0.46 14.80
N ASP A 20 -1.37 0.37 15.39
CA ASP A 20 -1.05 0.26 16.80
C ASP A 20 -1.80 1.36 17.55
N ASP A 21 -2.84 0.98 18.25
CA ASP A 21 -3.63 1.94 19.05
C ASP A 21 -3.01 2.02 20.43
N THR A 22 -2.20 3.05 20.63
CA THR A 22 -1.50 3.22 21.90
C THR A 22 -2.44 3.58 23.03
N ALA A 23 -3.59 4.16 22.73
CA ALA A 23 -4.54 4.56 23.77
C ALA A 23 -5.19 3.34 24.43
N SER A 24 -5.50 2.32 23.65
CA SER A 24 -6.13 1.10 24.17
C SER A 24 -5.13 -0.03 24.38
N GLY A 25 -3.91 0.13 23.90
CA GLY A 25 -2.93 -0.93 23.91
C GLY A 25 -3.23 -2.06 22.94
N THR A 26 -4.11 -1.81 22.00
CA THR A 26 -4.55 -2.82 21.04
C THR A 26 -3.82 -2.66 19.72
N LYS A 27 -3.45 -3.79 19.14
CA LYS A 27 -2.84 -3.81 17.81
C LYS A 27 -3.82 -4.47 16.86
N ILE A 28 -4.11 -3.80 15.75
CA ILE A 28 -5.01 -4.31 14.74
C ILE A 28 -4.20 -4.65 13.51
N GLU A 29 -4.31 -5.89 13.04
CA GLU A 29 -3.64 -6.34 11.84
C GLU A 29 -4.67 -6.69 10.79
N THR A 30 -4.52 -6.13 9.59
CA THR A 30 -5.42 -6.40 8.48
C THR A 30 -4.63 -6.95 7.32
N ALA A 31 -5.03 -8.13 6.85
CA ALA A 31 -4.42 -8.74 5.67
C ALA A 31 -4.99 -8.07 4.42
N VAL A 32 -4.11 -7.65 3.53
CA VAL A 32 -4.50 -6.90 2.33
C VAL A 32 -3.84 -7.48 1.10
N GLU A 33 -4.47 -7.25 -0.03
CA GLU A 33 -3.93 -7.60 -1.34
C GLU A 33 -3.78 -6.34 -2.17
N LEU A 34 -2.66 -6.25 -2.88
CA LEU A 34 -2.37 -5.14 -3.76
C LEU A 34 -2.06 -5.71 -5.13
N HIS A 35 -2.81 -5.30 -6.13
CA HIS A 35 -2.58 -5.69 -7.52
C HIS A 35 -2.02 -4.49 -8.25
N LEU A 36 -0.84 -4.64 -8.80
CA LEU A 36 -0.17 -3.53 -9.50
C LEU A 36 0.05 -3.86 -10.95
N GLU A 37 -0.05 -2.84 -11.78
CA GLU A 37 0.34 -2.89 -13.17
C GLU A 37 1.31 -1.74 -13.42
N GLN A 38 2.35 -2.01 -14.16
CA GLN A 38 3.33 -0.99 -14.51
C GLN A 38 3.53 -0.98 -16.01
N LYS A 39 3.30 0.17 -16.61
CA LYS A 39 3.50 0.37 -18.04
C LYS A 39 4.36 1.60 -18.24
N GLY A 40 5.62 1.37 -18.65
CA GLY A 40 6.57 2.46 -18.70
C GLY A 40 6.81 3.02 -17.33
N GLY A 41 6.63 4.31 -17.15
CA GLY A 41 6.79 4.94 -15.85
C GLY A 41 5.49 5.08 -15.07
N ILE A 42 4.41 4.47 -15.55
CA ILE A 42 3.10 4.65 -14.93
C ILE A 42 2.71 3.39 -14.17
N VAL A 43 2.35 3.58 -12.91
CA VAL A 43 1.89 2.49 -12.05
C VAL A 43 0.42 2.71 -11.74
N SER A 44 -0.36 1.65 -11.86
CA SER A 44 -1.77 1.65 -11.50
C SER A 44 -2.10 0.35 -10.78
N GLY A 45 -3.27 0.26 -10.21
CA GLY A 45 -3.68 -0.97 -9.55
C GLY A 45 -4.84 -0.78 -8.60
N LYS A 46 -5.04 -1.82 -7.81
CA LYS A 46 -6.13 -1.85 -6.84
C LYS A 46 -5.66 -2.47 -5.54
N ILE A 47 -6.23 -2.01 -4.44
CA ILE A 47 -5.92 -2.52 -3.11
C ILE A 47 -7.22 -2.85 -2.38
N GLY A 48 -7.20 -3.90 -1.57
CA GLY A 48 -8.34 -4.28 -0.77
C GLY A 48 -7.95 -5.31 0.27
N GLN A 49 -8.91 -5.69 1.10
CA GLN A 49 -8.68 -6.71 2.11
C GLN A 49 -8.63 -8.08 1.46
N GLU A 50 -7.77 -8.93 2.00
CA GLU A 50 -7.67 -10.30 1.54
C GLU A 50 -9.01 -11.03 1.79
N ASN A 51 -9.43 -11.81 0.81
CA ASN A 51 -10.70 -12.55 0.85
C ASN A 51 -11.93 -11.65 0.83
N HIS A 52 -11.77 -10.41 0.44
CA HIS A 52 -12.90 -9.49 0.31
C HIS A 52 -13.02 -9.10 -1.16
N PRO A 53 -14.22 -9.09 -1.73
CA PRO A 53 -14.37 -8.82 -3.16
C PRO A 53 -14.15 -7.36 -3.54
N ASP A 54 -14.33 -6.45 -2.60
CA ASP A 54 -14.22 -5.03 -2.90
C ASP A 54 -12.77 -4.59 -3.01
N ARG A 55 -12.46 -3.87 -4.06
CA ARG A 55 -11.12 -3.31 -4.30
C ARG A 55 -11.26 -1.85 -4.64
N VAL A 56 -10.28 -1.07 -4.22
CA VAL A 56 -10.22 0.37 -4.46
C VAL A 56 -9.05 0.64 -5.39
N GLU A 57 -9.27 1.47 -6.40
CA GLU A 57 -8.18 1.87 -7.28
C GLU A 57 -7.21 2.79 -6.55
N ILE A 58 -5.92 2.56 -6.74
CA ILE A 58 -4.92 3.46 -6.21
C ILE A 58 -4.80 4.68 -7.13
N ARG A 59 -4.43 5.80 -6.55
CA ARG A 59 -4.30 7.08 -7.25
C ARG A 59 -2.94 7.68 -6.99
N ASN A 60 -2.50 8.49 -7.93
CA ASN A 60 -1.26 9.27 -7.79
C ASN A 60 -0.06 8.40 -7.48
N ALA A 61 -0.02 7.21 -8.09
CA ALA A 61 1.08 6.30 -7.85
C ALA A 61 2.34 6.81 -8.52
N LYS A 62 3.43 6.82 -7.78
CA LYS A 62 4.74 7.24 -8.28
C LYS A 62 5.81 6.30 -7.80
N VAL A 63 6.77 6.04 -8.67
CA VAL A 63 7.96 5.28 -8.31
C VAL A 63 9.15 6.21 -8.47
N GLU A 64 9.90 6.41 -7.39
CA GLU A 64 11.12 7.20 -7.40
C GLU A 64 12.24 6.36 -6.78
N GLY A 65 13.15 5.89 -7.62
CA GLY A 65 14.18 4.99 -7.13
C GLY A 65 13.57 3.71 -6.58
N ASP A 66 13.76 3.49 -5.28
CA ASP A 66 13.22 2.33 -4.60
C ASP A 66 11.96 2.63 -3.78
N ARG A 67 11.36 3.80 -3.99
CA ARG A 67 10.19 4.20 -3.22
C ARG A 67 8.95 4.24 -4.10
N LEU A 68 7.90 3.59 -3.62
CA LEU A 68 6.57 3.63 -4.24
C LEU A 68 5.63 4.40 -3.31
N THR A 69 4.97 5.41 -3.85
CA THR A 69 3.95 6.14 -3.12
C THR A 69 2.64 6.11 -3.90
N PHE A 70 1.55 6.01 -3.19
CA PHE A 70 0.23 6.09 -3.81
C PHE A 70 -0.81 6.46 -2.77
N GLU A 71 -2.01 6.76 -3.24
CA GLU A 71 -3.14 7.08 -2.40
C GLU A 71 -4.29 6.14 -2.71
N ALA A 72 -5.10 5.87 -1.72
CA ALA A 72 -6.31 5.07 -1.88
C ALA A 72 -7.41 5.66 -1.02
N ALA A 73 -8.61 5.68 -1.56
CA ALA A 73 -9.77 6.17 -0.82
C ALA A 73 -10.47 5.00 -0.17
N SER A 74 -10.96 5.21 1.06
CA SER A 74 -11.78 4.22 1.71
C SER A 74 -13.22 4.40 1.25
N VAL A 75 -13.82 3.33 0.77
CA VAL A 75 -15.20 3.36 0.31
C VAL A 75 -16.16 3.64 1.46
N GLU A 76 -15.86 3.10 2.62
CA GLU A 76 -16.75 3.21 3.77
C GLU A 76 -16.71 4.56 4.47
N THR A 77 -15.53 5.17 4.55
CA THR A 77 -15.37 6.37 5.35
C THR A 77 -15.10 7.62 4.53
N SER A 78 -14.97 7.47 3.22
CA SER A 78 -14.59 8.56 2.32
C SER A 78 -13.26 9.19 2.69
N SER A 79 -12.48 8.50 3.49
CA SER A 79 -11.15 8.95 3.89
C SER A 79 -10.12 8.57 2.84
N SER A 80 -9.10 9.39 2.70
CA SER A 80 -8.00 9.10 1.80
C SER A 80 -6.81 8.62 2.62
N MET A 81 -6.19 7.54 2.16
CA MET A 81 -5.01 6.98 2.79
C MET A 81 -3.83 7.15 1.86
N ARG A 82 -2.69 7.54 2.41
CA ARG A 82 -1.48 7.73 1.64
C ARG A 82 -0.46 6.68 2.06
N PHE A 83 0.07 5.96 1.08
CA PHE A 83 1.06 4.92 1.33
C PHE A 83 2.42 5.38 0.85
N SER A 84 3.44 5.11 1.63
CA SER A 84 4.84 5.34 1.25
C SER A 84 5.61 4.08 1.57
N LEU A 85 6.09 3.40 0.54
CA LEU A 85 6.69 2.08 0.68
C LEU A 85 8.08 2.08 0.06
N LYS A 86 9.00 1.38 0.72
CA LYS A 86 10.32 1.14 0.18
C LYS A 86 10.36 -0.26 -0.40
N VAL A 87 10.79 -0.36 -1.65
CA VAL A 87 10.82 -1.62 -2.38
C VAL A 87 12.20 -2.26 -2.23
N LYS A 88 12.22 -3.53 -1.84
CA LYS A 88 13.44 -4.31 -1.77
C LYS A 88 13.16 -5.67 -2.39
N GLY A 89 13.58 -5.86 -3.64
CA GLY A 89 13.33 -7.11 -4.32
C GLY A 89 11.85 -7.41 -4.41
N GLU A 90 11.43 -8.47 -3.76
CA GLU A 90 10.04 -8.89 -3.79
C GLU A 90 9.28 -8.52 -2.52
N HIS A 91 9.81 -7.54 -1.79
CA HIS A 91 9.19 -7.04 -0.58
C HIS A 91 9.06 -5.53 -0.63
N MET A 92 8.02 -5.02 0.00
CA MET A 92 7.85 -3.59 0.21
C MET A 92 7.44 -3.37 1.64
N GLN A 93 7.95 -2.31 2.26
CA GLN A 93 7.51 -1.96 3.60
C GLN A 93 7.60 -0.46 3.81
N GLY A 94 6.76 0.04 4.67
CA GLY A 94 6.70 1.45 4.96
C GLY A 94 5.52 1.79 5.82
N GLU A 95 4.89 2.93 5.52
CA GLU A 95 3.82 3.44 6.35
C GLU A 95 2.62 3.86 5.51
N MET A 96 1.47 3.79 6.15
CA MET A 96 0.24 4.36 5.63
C MET A 96 -0.18 5.48 6.56
N LYS A 97 -0.55 6.61 5.98
CA LYS A 97 -1.07 7.74 6.75
C LYS A 97 -2.46 8.08 6.25
N GLY A 98 -3.36 8.34 7.20
CA GLY A 98 -4.71 8.70 6.86
C GLY A 98 -5.35 9.50 7.97
N ALA A 99 -6.63 9.79 7.83
CA ALA A 99 -7.39 10.47 8.84
C ALA A 99 -8.68 9.69 9.08
N ALA A 100 -9.01 9.50 10.34
CA ALA A 100 -10.25 8.84 10.72
C ALA A 100 -10.86 9.64 11.86
N ASP A 101 -12.10 10.07 11.67
CA ASP A 101 -12.84 10.82 12.68
C ASP A 101 -12.07 12.06 13.19
N GLY A 102 -11.40 12.74 12.26
CA GLY A 102 -10.66 13.95 12.60
C GLY A 102 -9.30 13.71 13.23
N ASN A 103 -8.90 12.47 13.39
CA ASN A 103 -7.60 12.13 13.97
C ASN A 103 -6.69 11.53 12.91
N ASP A 104 -5.42 11.87 12.98
CA ASP A 104 -4.43 11.30 12.08
C ASP A 104 -4.15 9.86 12.49
N LEU A 105 -4.05 9.01 11.49
CA LEU A 105 -3.79 7.60 11.68
C LEU A 105 -2.51 7.24 10.95
N VAL A 106 -1.61 6.54 11.64
CA VAL A 106 -0.38 6.03 11.04
C VAL A 106 -0.33 4.54 11.28
N ALA A 107 -0.07 3.79 10.23
CA ALA A 107 0.02 2.35 10.32
C ALA A 107 1.29 1.88 9.64
N LYS A 108 1.79 0.73 10.06
CA LYS A 108 2.91 0.08 9.38
C LYS A 108 2.37 -0.86 8.33
N VAL A 109 3.03 -0.88 7.18
CA VAL A 109 2.57 -1.66 6.04
C VAL A 109 3.73 -2.48 5.51
N SER A 110 3.46 -3.74 5.21
CA SER A 110 4.44 -4.59 4.55
C SER A 110 3.73 -5.44 3.50
N PHE A 111 4.42 -5.65 2.38
CA PHE A 111 3.91 -6.48 1.30
C PHE A 111 5.00 -7.42 0.81
N SER A 112 4.57 -8.59 0.34
CA SER A 112 5.45 -9.52 -0.37
C SER A 112 4.78 -9.92 -1.66
N ARG A 113 5.58 -10.09 -2.70
CA ARG A 113 5.05 -10.50 -4.00
C ARG A 113 4.63 -11.95 -3.97
N VAL A 114 3.46 -12.21 -4.52
CA VAL A 114 2.96 -13.58 -4.67
C VAL A 114 3.59 -14.19 -5.91
N LYS A 115 4.13 -15.37 -5.73
CA LYS A 115 4.77 -16.09 -6.84
C LYS A 115 3.83 -17.11 -7.43
#